data_d782be2ad38499fb66f844647fb71b01
#
_entry.id   d782be2ad38499fb66f844647fb71b01
#
_cell.length_a   1.000
_cell.length_b   1.000
_cell.length_c   1.000
_cell.angle_alpha   90.00
_cell.angle_beta   90.00
_cell.angle_gamma   90.00
#
_symmetry.space_group_name_H-M   'P 1'
#
loop_
_entity.id
_entity.type
_entity.pdbx_description
1 polymer ?
#
loop_
_entity_poly.entity_id
_entity_poly.type
_entity_poly.pdbx_seq_one_letter_code
_entity_poly.pdbx_strand_id
1 'polypeptide(L)'
;MDQPITPISLQNISPFFQILVFSKDTYSRRRFSEALYKRIESLKKEKKYAVIKWHSSTDKVYALWISFREFPSWLDATQKIDPNKVAYLENVENVLVLIDDSNEHVFVHASDSKVEEVVKSIFYKDWSQSKVDIKKIFRALAESELLIKSLGINNTFGAGGTAAKAKSYFSKNAKLSLTPSFDAGYSFSYCLGSQIDQNGNIKVFGCSAKKRKFWGTWTDGVRSFSTQCSNIEAALSAQNDGDFIAFLVSPVEVQDPGSLIMLGFYLDYVVSSKGVVLLEINNSILGEWSCSVIGNGVIRVGNELCFIEFRVDKVSNSHIEISYVNPADKASVIITNDENNLRRKKRFDFVEYLLDEENYTILFEEGYAYREHSFWKDNRLTTPFERDSYTDIDWSQVDIRKEASQPDDATKICIAEQTELYLYDRIEEFGIVAIIKDDGANEAADHLVVCKDRLILVHEKFSMRSQKGLRIDDLQVVASQLIKNIRYLFPSAHAERSQRFFDNAIYLTSGCNSPENLVKLITVALSDIQVQNECWIVQPGISKARLDRNVRNKMHVLLSHLSSICSSNNTKFKLFCST
;
A
#
# COMPACT_ATOMS: atom_id res chain seq x y z
N MET A 1 -46.63 27.31 -2.90
CA MET A 1 -46.66 27.62 -1.46
C MET A 1 -45.44 26.97 -0.84
N ASP A 2 -44.42 27.77 -0.63
CA ASP A 2 -43.19 27.28 0.02
C ASP A 2 -43.46 27.22 1.52
N GLN A 3 -43.68 26.03 2.04
CA GLN A 3 -43.66 25.86 3.49
C GLN A 3 -42.24 26.21 3.97
N PRO A 4 -42.09 27.01 5.03
CA PRO A 4 -40.80 27.29 5.61
C PRO A 4 -40.24 25.97 6.13
N ILE A 5 -39.17 25.49 5.50
CA ILE A 5 -38.43 24.30 5.98
C ILE A 5 -37.93 24.67 7.37
N THR A 6 -38.48 23.99 8.37
CA THR A 6 -38.00 24.12 9.75
C THR A 6 -36.51 23.74 9.74
N PRO A 7 -35.58 24.57 10.24
CA PRO A 7 -34.18 24.27 10.23
C PRO A 7 -33.93 22.96 10.99
N ILE A 8 -33.36 21.98 10.32
CA ILE A 8 -32.94 20.75 10.98
C ILE A 8 -31.94 21.14 12.05
N SER A 9 -32.20 20.72 13.28
CA SER A 9 -31.24 20.93 14.34
C SER A 9 -29.96 20.16 14.02
N LEU A 10 -28.80 20.83 14.10
CA LEU A 10 -27.50 20.19 13.94
C LEU A 10 -27.24 19.08 14.95
N GLN A 11 -28.04 19.02 16.01
CA GLN A 11 -28.02 17.93 17.00
C GLN A 11 -28.62 16.63 16.46
N ASN A 12 -29.43 16.70 15.40
CA ASN A 12 -30.13 15.56 14.83
C ASN A 12 -29.46 14.99 13.56
N ILE A 13 -28.27 15.49 13.20
CA ILE A 13 -27.50 14.93 12.08
C ILE A 13 -26.53 13.88 12.59
N SER A 14 -26.43 12.77 11.87
CA SER A 14 -25.49 11.69 12.14
C SER A 14 -24.80 11.28 10.84
N PRO A 15 -23.87 12.11 10.33
CA PRO A 15 -23.17 11.78 9.10
C PRO A 15 -22.20 10.65 9.30
N PHE A 16 -22.02 9.82 8.28
CA PHE A 16 -20.88 8.92 8.22
C PHE A 16 -19.59 9.74 8.25
N PHE A 17 -18.68 9.41 9.16
CA PHE A 17 -17.44 10.16 9.28
C PHE A 17 -16.55 9.93 8.06
N GLN A 18 -16.52 10.93 7.19
CA GLN A 18 -15.75 10.94 5.95
C GLN A 18 -15.33 12.39 5.69
N ILE A 19 -14.05 12.68 5.87
CA ILE A 19 -13.55 14.04 5.80
C ILE A 19 -12.33 14.16 4.88
N LEU A 20 -12.22 15.32 4.25
CA LEU A 20 -11.01 15.82 3.63
C LEU A 20 -10.28 16.72 4.62
N VAL A 21 -8.95 16.67 4.59
CA VAL A 21 -8.10 17.50 5.43
C VAL A 21 -7.30 18.45 4.55
N PHE A 22 -7.31 19.74 4.90
CA PHE A 22 -6.61 20.79 4.18
C PHE A 22 -5.74 21.62 5.13
N SER A 23 -4.63 22.17 4.63
CA SER A 23 -3.88 23.18 5.36
C SER A 23 -4.73 24.44 5.56
N LYS A 24 -4.47 25.14 6.67
CA LYS A 24 -5.20 26.37 7.02
C LYS A 24 -4.50 27.66 6.60
N ASP A 25 -3.30 27.58 6.02
CA ASP A 25 -2.42 28.72 5.78
C ASP A 25 -3.09 29.89 5.03
N THR A 26 -3.93 29.60 4.05
CA THR A 26 -4.66 30.61 3.26
C THR A 26 -6.17 30.58 3.47
N TYR A 27 -6.62 29.72 4.38
CA TYR A 27 -8.06 29.52 4.60
C TYR A 27 -8.71 30.72 5.27
N SER A 28 -9.84 31.11 4.74
CA SER A 28 -10.79 32.03 5.37
C SER A 28 -12.19 31.49 5.20
N ARG A 29 -12.89 31.32 6.30
CA ARG A 29 -14.26 30.84 6.37
C ARG A 29 -15.20 31.60 5.42
N ARG A 30 -15.09 32.93 5.40
CA ARG A 30 -15.88 33.78 4.53
C ARG A 30 -15.55 33.54 3.05
N ARG A 31 -14.28 33.56 2.69
CA ARG A 31 -13.85 33.32 1.30
C ARG A 31 -14.26 31.93 0.80
N PHE A 32 -14.12 30.93 1.65
CA PHE A 32 -14.55 29.57 1.30
C PHE A 32 -16.05 29.52 1.03
N SER A 33 -16.85 30.12 1.92
CA SER A 33 -18.28 30.19 1.78
C SER A 33 -18.71 30.87 0.47
N GLU A 34 -18.10 32.02 0.17
CA GLU A 34 -18.36 32.77 -1.07
C GLU A 34 -17.95 31.98 -2.32
N ALA A 35 -16.77 31.33 -2.29
CA ALA A 35 -16.28 30.49 -3.39
C ALA A 35 -17.18 29.27 -3.63
N LEU A 36 -17.53 28.56 -2.55
CA LEU A 36 -18.41 27.39 -2.62
C LEU A 36 -19.80 27.79 -3.17
N TYR A 37 -20.37 28.87 -2.68
CA TYR A 37 -21.64 29.38 -3.16
C TYR A 37 -21.58 29.73 -4.66
N LYS A 38 -20.57 30.48 -5.09
CA LYS A 38 -20.36 30.87 -6.50
C LYS A 38 -20.20 29.65 -7.41
N ARG A 39 -19.42 28.64 -6.99
CA ARG A 39 -19.21 27.41 -7.77
C ARG A 39 -20.49 26.58 -7.87
N ILE A 40 -21.24 26.43 -6.78
CA ILE A 40 -22.52 25.74 -6.80
C ILE A 40 -23.54 26.51 -7.65
N GLU A 41 -23.54 27.84 -7.60
CA GLU A 41 -24.38 28.64 -8.49
C GLU A 41 -24.04 28.49 -9.97
N SER A 42 -22.75 28.36 -10.31
CA SER A 42 -22.33 28.11 -11.69
C SER A 42 -22.82 26.75 -12.20
N LEU A 43 -22.90 25.74 -11.34
CA LEU A 43 -23.48 24.45 -11.66
C LEU A 43 -25.00 24.52 -11.91
N LYS A 44 -25.72 25.54 -11.36
CA LYS A 44 -27.14 25.75 -11.60
C LYS A 44 -27.48 26.01 -13.06
N LYS A 45 -26.61 26.69 -13.83
CA LYS A 45 -26.85 27.01 -15.24
C LYS A 45 -26.96 25.76 -16.11
N GLU A 46 -26.33 24.68 -15.69
CA GLU A 46 -26.31 23.39 -16.39
C GLU A 46 -27.38 22.42 -15.87
N LYS A 47 -27.77 22.57 -14.59
CA LYS A 47 -28.72 21.67 -13.89
C LYS A 47 -29.58 22.50 -12.93
N LYS A 48 -30.85 22.15 -12.74
CA LYS A 48 -31.80 22.86 -11.86
C LYS A 48 -31.45 22.67 -10.37
N TYR A 49 -30.40 23.33 -9.87
CA TYR A 49 -30.06 23.31 -8.45
C TYR A 49 -30.84 24.37 -7.65
N ALA A 50 -31.27 24.01 -6.45
CA ALA A 50 -31.75 24.95 -5.45
C ALA A 50 -30.78 24.97 -4.26
N VAL A 51 -30.16 26.10 -3.96
CA VAL A 51 -29.32 26.25 -2.77
C VAL A 51 -30.16 26.54 -1.57
N ILE A 52 -29.95 25.86 -0.50
CA ILE A 52 -30.63 26.09 0.77
C ILE A 52 -29.61 26.40 1.86
N LYS A 53 -29.84 27.36 2.59
CA LYS A 53 -29.33 28.03 3.78
C LYS A 53 -28.14 27.46 4.53
N TRP A 54 -27.25 28.38 4.90
CA TRP A 54 -26.23 28.22 5.92
C TRP A 54 -26.83 28.13 7.32
N HIS A 55 -26.31 27.23 8.12
CA HIS A 55 -26.52 27.21 9.55
C HIS A 55 -25.17 27.36 10.24
N SER A 56 -24.99 28.42 11.01
CA SER A 56 -23.91 28.47 11.98
C SER A 56 -24.31 27.62 13.17
N SER A 57 -23.43 26.78 13.58
CA SER A 57 -23.60 26.05 14.82
C SER A 57 -22.74 26.61 15.90
N THR A 58 -22.73 25.90 17.01
CA THR A 58 -21.74 25.96 18.07
C THR A 58 -20.35 26.36 17.55
N ASP A 59 -19.54 27.03 18.31
CA ASP A 59 -18.32 27.77 18.01
C ASP A 59 -17.26 27.12 17.08
N LYS A 60 -17.42 25.85 16.71
CA LYS A 60 -16.40 25.06 16.03
C LYS A 60 -16.78 24.51 14.65
N VAL A 61 -18.04 24.15 14.41
CA VAL A 61 -18.48 23.47 13.19
C VAL A 61 -19.51 24.30 12.42
N TYR A 62 -19.31 24.38 11.12
CA TYR A 62 -20.27 24.93 10.18
C TYR A 62 -21.01 23.85 9.45
N ALA A 63 -22.28 24.09 9.15
CA ALA A 63 -23.05 23.23 8.28
C ALA A 63 -23.63 24.03 7.11
N LEU A 64 -23.48 23.48 5.92
CA LEU A 64 -24.17 23.94 4.72
C LEU A 64 -25.06 22.82 4.22
N TRP A 65 -26.30 23.14 3.98
CA TRP A 65 -27.24 22.25 3.34
C TRP A 65 -27.46 22.70 1.89
N ILE A 66 -27.31 21.76 0.96
CA ILE A 66 -27.52 21.98 -0.47
C ILE A 66 -28.58 21.01 -0.93
N SER A 67 -29.63 21.51 -1.59
CA SER A 67 -30.65 20.68 -2.20
C SER A 67 -30.64 20.89 -3.70
N PHE A 68 -30.65 19.82 -4.48
CA PHE A 68 -30.71 19.90 -5.93
C PHE A 68 -31.63 18.83 -6.51
N ARG A 69 -32.16 19.11 -7.71
CA ARG A 69 -32.97 18.17 -8.45
C ARG A 69 -32.18 17.62 -9.62
N GLU A 70 -32.09 16.33 -9.71
CA GLU A 70 -31.45 15.62 -10.82
C GLU A 70 -32.39 14.59 -11.43
N PHE A 71 -32.30 14.45 -12.75
CA PHE A 71 -32.88 13.28 -13.39
C PHE A 71 -32.02 12.04 -13.11
N PRO A 72 -32.66 10.84 -13.06
CA PRO A 72 -31.92 9.60 -12.93
C PRO A 72 -30.82 9.47 -14.00
N SER A 73 -29.67 8.92 -13.62
CA SER A 73 -28.52 8.79 -14.53
C SER A 73 -28.75 7.92 -15.77
N TRP A 74 -29.77 7.06 -15.71
CA TRP A 74 -30.20 6.22 -16.85
C TRP A 74 -31.08 6.97 -17.88
N LEU A 75 -31.57 8.18 -17.54
CA LEU A 75 -32.33 9.00 -18.48
C LEU A 75 -31.35 9.72 -19.41
N ASP A 76 -31.53 9.54 -20.72
CA ASP A 76 -30.70 10.21 -21.73
C ASP A 76 -31.03 11.72 -21.80
N ALA A 77 -30.22 12.51 -21.11
CA ALA A 77 -30.36 13.97 -21.09
C ALA A 77 -30.07 14.65 -22.46
N THR A 78 -29.53 13.89 -23.43
CA THR A 78 -29.27 14.41 -24.79
C THR A 78 -30.48 14.40 -25.70
N GLN A 79 -31.51 13.62 -25.35
CA GLN A 79 -32.79 13.67 -26.06
C GLN A 79 -33.57 14.89 -25.59
N LYS A 80 -34.21 15.58 -26.53
CA LYS A 80 -35.15 16.68 -26.23
C LYS A 80 -36.44 16.11 -25.61
N ILE A 81 -36.35 15.67 -24.38
CA ILE A 81 -37.48 15.19 -23.61
C ILE A 81 -38.23 16.44 -23.10
N ASP A 82 -39.52 16.48 -23.30
CA ASP A 82 -40.36 17.54 -22.73
C ASP A 82 -40.24 17.51 -21.20
N PRO A 83 -39.67 18.55 -20.55
CA PRO A 83 -39.44 18.55 -19.10
C PRO A 83 -40.71 18.29 -18.30
N ASN A 84 -41.88 18.72 -18.81
CA ASN A 84 -43.15 18.55 -18.11
C ASN A 84 -43.61 17.08 -18.10
N LYS A 85 -43.20 16.28 -19.09
CA LYS A 85 -43.55 14.85 -19.16
C LYS A 85 -42.75 13.95 -18.26
N VAL A 86 -41.60 14.41 -17.80
CA VAL A 86 -40.65 13.62 -16.97
C VAL A 86 -40.37 14.28 -15.61
N ALA A 87 -41.06 15.36 -15.28
CA ALA A 87 -40.87 16.06 -14.01
C ALA A 87 -41.09 15.16 -12.78
N TYR A 88 -41.89 14.11 -12.90
CA TYR A 88 -42.13 13.11 -11.85
C TYR A 88 -40.91 12.18 -11.63
N LEU A 89 -39.96 12.16 -12.55
CA LEU A 89 -38.71 11.38 -12.43
C LEU A 89 -37.57 12.17 -11.77
N GLU A 90 -37.80 13.47 -11.50
CA GLU A 90 -36.77 14.27 -10.79
C GLU A 90 -36.59 13.78 -9.35
N ASN A 91 -35.38 13.39 -9.00
CA ASN A 91 -34.98 13.11 -7.63
C ASN A 91 -34.53 14.41 -6.96
N VAL A 92 -34.96 14.61 -5.72
CA VAL A 92 -34.42 15.68 -4.87
C VAL A 92 -33.32 15.10 -4.02
N GLU A 93 -32.08 15.48 -4.28
CA GLU A 93 -30.93 15.12 -3.48
C GLU A 93 -30.61 16.24 -2.49
N ASN A 94 -30.33 15.86 -1.25
CA ASN A 94 -29.93 16.77 -0.19
C ASN A 94 -28.51 16.46 0.23
N VAL A 95 -27.64 17.43 0.11
CA VAL A 95 -26.22 17.31 0.44
C VAL A 95 -25.90 18.13 1.69
N LEU A 96 -25.21 17.49 2.61
CA LEU A 96 -24.70 18.12 3.81
C LEU A 96 -23.19 18.37 3.63
N VAL A 97 -22.76 19.61 3.89
CA VAL A 97 -21.34 19.95 4.01
C VAL A 97 -21.10 20.41 5.44
N LEU A 98 -20.17 19.75 6.15
CA LEU A 98 -19.70 20.16 7.48
C LEU A 98 -18.27 20.63 7.38
N ILE A 99 -17.95 21.68 8.10
CA ILE A 99 -16.60 22.27 8.15
C ILE A 99 -16.22 22.48 9.62
N ASP A 100 -15.12 21.87 10.04
CA ASP A 100 -14.46 22.17 11.31
C ASP A 100 -13.12 22.86 11.01
N ASP A 101 -13.00 24.12 11.38
CA ASP A 101 -11.81 24.94 11.20
C ASP A 101 -11.22 25.42 12.54
N SER A 102 -11.59 24.76 13.63
CA SER A 102 -11.14 25.10 14.99
C SER A 102 -9.68 24.73 15.26
N ASN A 103 -9.11 23.83 14.48
CA ASN A 103 -7.77 23.27 14.61
C ASN A 103 -6.76 23.98 13.67
N GLU A 104 -5.54 23.47 13.59
CA GLU A 104 -4.52 23.95 12.64
C GLU A 104 -4.86 23.59 11.18
N HIS A 105 -5.58 22.49 10.97
CA HIS A 105 -6.10 22.09 9.67
C HIS A 105 -7.59 22.40 9.55
N VAL A 106 -8.07 22.41 8.31
CA VAL A 106 -9.50 22.52 7.99
C VAL A 106 -10.02 21.14 7.59
N PHE A 107 -11.04 20.68 8.29
CA PHE A 107 -11.70 19.42 8.07
C PHE A 107 -13.03 19.64 7.37
N VAL A 108 -13.23 19.01 6.21
CA VAL A 108 -14.45 19.18 5.42
C VAL A 108 -15.09 17.84 5.11
N HIS A 109 -16.32 17.66 5.53
CA HIS A 109 -17.20 16.58 5.09
C HIS A 109 -18.15 17.07 4.02
N ALA A 110 -18.30 16.30 2.93
CA ALA A 110 -19.38 16.47 1.98
C ALA A 110 -20.06 15.11 1.77
N SER A 111 -21.37 15.06 1.92
CA SER A 111 -22.13 13.81 1.78
C SER A 111 -22.31 13.36 0.33
N ASP A 112 -21.94 14.20 -0.64
CA ASP A 112 -21.99 13.92 -2.06
C ASP A 112 -20.62 14.11 -2.73
N SER A 113 -20.27 13.22 -3.65
CA SER A 113 -18.96 13.21 -4.32
C SER A 113 -18.73 14.38 -5.27
N LYS A 114 -19.78 14.91 -5.91
CA LYS A 114 -19.66 16.05 -6.83
C LYS A 114 -19.38 17.32 -6.05
N VAL A 115 -20.06 17.48 -4.90
CA VAL A 115 -19.80 18.59 -3.98
C VAL A 115 -18.41 18.46 -3.34
N GLU A 116 -17.96 17.24 -3.03
CA GLU A 116 -16.60 16.99 -2.59
C GLU A 116 -15.56 17.43 -3.63
N GLU A 117 -15.78 17.15 -4.92
CA GLU A 117 -14.91 17.61 -6.01
C GLU A 117 -14.90 19.16 -6.11
N VAL A 118 -16.04 19.82 -5.92
CA VAL A 118 -16.10 21.27 -5.85
C VAL A 118 -15.29 21.82 -4.68
N VAL A 119 -15.41 21.22 -3.51
CA VAL A 119 -14.61 21.59 -2.32
C VAL A 119 -13.12 21.46 -2.62
N LYS A 120 -12.67 20.32 -3.16
CA LYS A 120 -11.28 20.09 -3.55
C LYS A 120 -10.80 21.14 -4.56
N SER A 121 -11.63 21.47 -5.55
CA SER A 121 -11.28 22.46 -6.57
C SER A 121 -11.07 23.86 -5.96
N ILE A 122 -11.86 24.26 -4.98
CA ILE A 122 -11.66 25.52 -4.27
C ILE A 122 -10.32 25.54 -3.54
N PHE A 123 -10.02 24.49 -2.76
CA PHE A 123 -8.77 24.44 -2.00
C PHE A 123 -7.55 24.31 -2.91
N TYR A 124 -7.59 23.47 -3.93
CA TYR A 124 -6.41 23.13 -4.73
C TYR A 124 -6.16 24.08 -5.91
N LYS A 125 -7.21 24.61 -6.55
CA LYS A 125 -7.08 25.54 -7.68
C LYS A 125 -7.05 27.00 -7.25
N ASP A 126 -8.03 27.40 -6.45
CA ASP A 126 -8.19 28.81 -6.10
C ASP A 126 -7.17 29.24 -5.04
N TRP A 127 -6.68 28.32 -4.22
CA TRP A 127 -5.80 28.59 -3.09
C TRP A 127 -4.46 27.85 -3.12
N SER A 128 -4.10 27.27 -4.22
CA SER A 128 -2.86 26.59 -4.66
C SER A 128 -1.89 25.97 -3.64
N GLN A 129 -2.12 26.02 -2.34
CA GLN A 129 -1.17 25.60 -1.30
C GLN A 129 -1.73 24.73 -0.18
N SER A 130 -2.97 24.30 -0.26
CA SER A 130 -3.65 23.72 0.91
C SER A 130 -3.58 22.21 1.04
N LYS A 131 -2.62 21.55 0.40
CA LYS A 131 -2.47 20.10 0.55
C LYS A 131 -1.68 19.78 1.81
N VAL A 132 -2.29 18.98 2.69
CA VAL A 132 -1.59 18.42 3.84
C VAL A 132 -0.44 17.55 3.36
N ASP A 133 0.72 17.69 3.99
CA ASP A 133 1.88 16.87 3.69
C ASP A 133 1.55 15.38 3.93
N ILE A 134 1.80 14.57 2.92
CA ILE A 134 1.55 13.13 2.97
C ILE A 134 2.37 12.43 4.06
N LYS A 135 3.55 12.98 4.43
CA LYS A 135 4.35 12.50 5.57
C LYS A 135 3.60 12.59 6.89
N LYS A 136 2.84 13.68 7.12
CA LYS A 136 2.03 13.82 8.33
C LYS A 136 0.97 12.71 8.41
N ILE A 137 0.38 12.35 7.27
CA ILE A 137 -0.60 11.25 7.20
C ILE A 137 0.06 9.91 7.53
N PHE A 138 1.26 9.64 7.01
CA PHE A 138 2.00 8.40 7.32
C PHE A 138 2.37 8.32 8.80
N ARG A 139 2.81 9.42 9.40
CA ARG A 139 3.09 9.50 10.84
C ARG A 139 1.85 9.25 11.68
N ALA A 140 0.73 9.88 11.34
CA ALA A 140 -0.55 9.66 12.02
C ALA A 140 -1.01 8.19 11.98
N LEU A 141 -0.69 7.46 10.91
CA LEU A 141 -0.98 6.03 10.79
C LEU A 141 0.01 5.16 11.57
N ALA A 142 1.27 5.59 11.68
CA ALA A 142 2.31 4.85 12.40
C ALA A 142 2.05 4.79 13.91
N GLU A 143 1.50 5.86 14.48
CA GLU A 143 1.18 5.94 15.92
C GLU A 143 -0.05 5.14 16.32
N SER A 144 -0.94 4.83 15.37
CA SER A 144 -2.17 4.14 15.69
C SER A 144 -1.98 2.63 15.73
N GLU A 145 -2.39 1.98 16.83
CA GLU A 145 -2.52 0.53 16.91
C GLU A 145 -3.70 0.06 16.03
N LEU A 146 -3.49 0.12 14.71
CA LEU A 146 -4.50 -0.25 13.73
C LEU A 146 -4.39 -1.71 13.33
N LEU A 147 -5.45 -2.45 13.54
CA LEU A 147 -5.66 -3.74 12.89
C LEU A 147 -6.19 -3.52 11.48
N ILE A 148 -5.30 -3.49 10.50
CA ILE A 148 -5.64 -3.19 9.11
C ILE A 148 -6.20 -4.41 8.42
N LYS A 149 -7.46 -4.33 7.97
CA LYS A 149 -8.17 -5.39 7.24
C LYS A 149 -8.04 -5.27 5.72
N SER A 150 -7.91 -4.05 5.23
CA SER A 150 -7.72 -3.75 3.81
C SER A 150 -6.61 -2.73 3.65
N LEU A 151 -5.69 -2.99 2.74
CA LEU A 151 -4.54 -2.15 2.47
C LEU A 151 -4.31 -2.07 0.96
N GLY A 152 -4.23 -0.85 0.44
CA GLY A 152 -3.87 -0.58 -0.95
C GLY A 152 -2.48 0.03 -1.04
N ILE A 153 -1.71 -0.43 -2.02
CA ILE A 153 -0.40 0.12 -2.35
C ILE A 153 -0.31 0.43 -3.85
N ASN A 154 0.44 1.46 -4.19
CA ASN A 154 0.66 1.90 -5.57
C ASN A 154 2.13 1.75 -5.96
N ASN A 155 2.38 1.23 -7.15
CA ASN A 155 3.74 1.16 -7.70
C ASN A 155 4.25 2.56 -8.01
N THR A 156 5.28 2.98 -7.31
CA THR A 156 5.83 4.33 -7.46
C THR A 156 6.86 4.41 -8.59
N PHE A 157 7.61 3.32 -8.83
CA PHE A 157 8.73 3.31 -9.76
C PHE A 157 8.53 2.45 -11.01
N GLY A 158 7.51 1.61 -11.05
CA GLY A 158 7.22 0.68 -12.15
C GLY A 158 6.17 1.21 -13.13
N ALA A 159 6.14 2.50 -13.40
CA ALA A 159 5.16 3.08 -14.29
C ALA A 159 5.29 2.53 -15.73
N GLY A 160 4.17 2.17 -16.34
CA GLY A 160 4.09 1.79 -17.76
C GLY A 160 4.58 0.39 -18.15
N GLY A 161 5.03 -0.43 -17.19
CA GLY A 161 5.47 -1.80 -17.45
C GLY A 161 4.38 -2.86 -17.24
N THR A 162 4.78 -4.13 -17.33
CA THR A 162 3.93 -5.29 -17.03
C THR A 162 3.66 -5.46 -15.53
N ALA A 163 4.39 -4.76 -14.68
CA ALA A 163 4.18 -4.79 -13.23
C ALA A 163 2.84 -4.17 -12.84
N ALA A 164 2.18 -4.79 -11.86
CA ALA A 164 0.91 -4.27 -11.35
C ALA A 164 1.09 -2.84 -10.83
N LYS A 165 0.26 -1.90 -11.31
CA LYS A 165 0.29 -0.52 -10.87
C LYS A 165 -0.22 -0.32 -9.46
N ALA A 166 -1.21 -1.09 -9.07
CA ALA A 166 -1.77 -1.08 -7.73
C ALA A 166 -2.02 -2.51 -7.26
N LYS A 167 -1.87 -2.73 -5.97
CA LYS A 167 -2.23 -3.99 -5.31
C LYS A 167 -3.14 -3.68 -4.12
N SER A 168 -4.04 -4.59 -3.83
CA SER A 168 -4.91 -4.54 -2.66
C SER A 168 -4.81 -5.84 -1.88
N TYR A 169 -4.61 -5.72 -0.58
CA TYR A 169 -4.48 -6.83 0.36
C TYR A 169 -5.68 -6.83 1.31
N PHE A 170 -6.29 -8.00 1.47
CA PHE A 170 -7.41 -8.21 2.38
C PHE A 170 -7.08 -9.40 3.27
N SER A 171 -6.97 -9.18 4.58
CA SER A 171 -6.72 -10.24 5.55
C SER A 171 -7.11 -9.79 6.96
N LYS A 172 -6.98 -10.68 7.96
CA LYS A 172 -7.17 -10.32 9.36
C LYS A 172 -6.23 -9.17 9.78
N ASN A 173 -4.99 -9.16 9.26
CA ASN A 173 -4.05 -8.04 9.36
C ASN A 173 -3.28 -7.91 8.05
N ALA A 174 -3.73 -7.01 7.17
CA ALA A 174 -3.17 -6.83 5.83
C ALA A 174 -1.70 -6.33 5.83
N LYS A 175 -1.21 -5.72 6.92
CA LYS A 175 0.22 -5.39 7.06
C LYS A 175 1.09 -6.64 6.98
N LEU A 176 0.64 -7.75 7.57
CA LEU A 176 1.38 -9.02 7.58
C LEU A 176 1.33 -9.76 6.23
N SER A 177 0.44 -9.34 5.34
CA SER A 177 0.34 -9.91 3.99
C SER A 177 1.28 -9.24 2.99
N LEU A 178 1.90 -8.13 3.36
CA LEU A 178 2.89 -7.45 2.53
C LEU A 178 4.21 -8.21 2.58
N THR A 179 4.89 -8.19 1.43
CA THR A 179 6.15 -8.92 1.29
C THR A 179 7.25 -7.98 0.78
N PRO A 180 8.31 -7.73 1.55
CA PRO A 180 9.34 -6.75 1.21
C PRO A 180 9.93 -6.92 -0.20
N SER A 181 10.16 -8.16 -0.64
CA SER A 181 10.76 -8.40 -1.96
C SER A 181 9.84 -8.06 -3.13
N PHE A 182 8.51 -8.09 -2.94
CA PHE A 182 7.53 -7.78 -4.00
C PHE A 182 6.90 -6.41 -3.86
N ASP A 183 6.94 -5.83 -2.67
CA ASP A 183 6.19 -4.63 -2.35
C ASP A 183 7.06 -3.42 -2.00
N ALA A 184 8.37 -3.59 -1.81
CA ALA A 184 9.28 -2.50 -1.42
C ALA A 184 9.35 -1.33 -2.42
N GLY A 185 8.98 -1.54 -3.68
CA GLY A 185 8.88 -0.47 -4.70
C GLY A 185 7.52 0.23 -4.73
N TYR A 186 6.60 -0.15 -3.83
CA TYR A 186 5.26 0.42 -3.75
C TYR A 186 5.16 1.41 -2.60
N SER A 187 4.34 2.43 -2.77
CA SER A 187 3.95 3.38 -1.72
C SER A 187 2.56 3.05 -1.18
N PHE A 188 2.31 3.41 0.07
CA PHE A 188 0.99 3.32 0.69
C PHE A 188 -0.03 4.20 -0.06
N SER A 189 -1.22 3.69 -0.31
CA SER A 189 -2.30 4.40 -0.98
C SER A 189 -3.50 4.61 -0.07
N TYR A 190 -4.02 3.53 0.51
CA TYR A 190 -5.16 3.59 1.42
C TYR A 190 -5.14 2.42 2.41
N CYS A 191 -5.80 2.60 3.53
CA CYS A 191 -6.14 1.51 4.44
C CYS A 191 -7.55 1.62 4.98
N LEU A 192 -8.09 0.48 5.39
CA LEU A 192 -9.30 0.34 6.18
C LEU A 192 -9.06 -0.71 7.26
N GLY A 193 -9.35 -0.36 8.48
CA GLY A 193 -9.12 -1.24 9.61
C GLY A 193 -10.01 -0.91 10.79
N SER A 194 -9.58 -1.35 11.95
CA SER A 194 -10.23 -1.05 13.21
C SER A 194 -9.18 -0.66 14.25
N GLN A 195 -9.54 0.25 15.10
CA GLN A 195 -8.78 0.66 16.27
C GLN A 195 -9.58 0.31 17.52
N ILE A 196 -8.92 -0.16 18.55
CA ILE A 196 -9.52 -0.38 19.86
C ILE A 196 -9.29 0.89 20.68
N ASP A 197 -10.35 1.53 21.15
CA ASP A 197 -10.23 2.70 22.00
C ASP A 197 -9.87 2.30 23.46
N GLN A 198 -9.56 3.29 24.30
CA GLN A 198 -9.18 3.08 25.70
C GLN A 198 -10.25 2.36 26.53
N ASN A 199 -11.49 2.34 26.05
CA ASN A 199 -12.61 1.64 26.69
C ASN A 199 -12.86 0.24 26.12
N GLY A 200 -12.00 -0.25 25.21
CA GLY A 200 -12.15 -1.54 24.55
C GLY A 200 -13.15 -1.56 23.39
N ASN A 201 -13.70 -0.40 22.97
CA ASN A 201 -14.63 -0.35 21.84
C ASN A 201 -13.88 -0.40 20.53
N ILE A 202 -14.39 -1.18 19.59
CA ILE A 202 -13.83 -1.27 18.24
C ILE A 202 -14.41 -0.15 17.38
N LYS A 203 -13.55 0.72 16.88
CA LYS A 203 -13.90 1.78 15.92
C LYS A 203 -13.32 1.48 14.56
N VAL A 204 -14.13 1.60 13.52
CA VAL A 204 -13.66 1.54 12.14
C VAL A 204 -12.87 2.80 11.83
N PHE A 205 -11.73 2.62 11.21
CA PHE A 205 -10.86 3.70 10.77
C PHE A 205 -10.34 3.42 9.37
N GLY A 206 -10.28 4.45 8.54
CA GLY A 206 -9.71 4.37 7.21
C GLY A 206 -9.04 5.66 6.80
N CYS A 207 -8.08 5.54 5.91
CA CYS A 207 -7.38 6.69 5.35
C CYS A 207 -6.99 6.43 3.90
N SER A 208 -7.09 7.46 3.06
CA SER A 208 -6.47 7.52 1.73
C SER A 208 -5.43 8.63 1.72
N ALA A 209 -4.17 8.26 1.61
CA ALA A 209 -3.07 9.22 1.58
C ALA A 209 -3.15 10.13 0.34
N LYS A 210 -3.39 9.56 -0.84
CA LYS A 210 -3.55 10.34 -2.09
C LYS A 210 -4.68 11.36 -2.02
N LYS A 211 -5.83 10.98 -1.46
CA LYS A 211 -7.01 11.85 -1.37
C LYS A 211 -6.99 12.79 -0.16
N ARG A 212 -6.02 12.67 0.74
CA ARG A 212 -5.98 13.35 2.06
C ARG A 212 -7.33 13.21 2.79
N LYS A 213 -7.87 11.98 2.77
CA LYS A 213 -9.21 11.70 3.23
C LYS A 213 -9.18 10.64 4.33
N PHE A 214 -9.90 10.89 5.40
CA PHE A 214 -10.12 9.96 6.49
C PHE A 214 -11.58 9.56 6.54
N TRP A 215 -11.87 8.34 6.97
CA TRP A 215 -13.21 7.83 7.20
C TRP A 215 -13.26 6.94 8.45
N GLY A 216 -14.43 6.85 9.04
CA GLY A 216 -14.65 6.10 10.26
C GLY A 216 -16.08 5.60 10.37
N THR A 217 -16.62 5.62 11.58
CA THR A 217 -18.02 5.26 11.86
C THR A 217 -18.96 6.44 11.67
N TRP A 218 -20.26 6.20 11.80
CA TRP A 218 -21.26 7.26 11.94
C TRP A 218 -20.96 8.11 13.18
N THR A 219 -21.23 9.40 13.07
CA THR A 219 -21.08 10.34 14.19
C THR A 219 -22.42 10.56 14.88
N ASP A 220 -22.39 10.74 16.20
CA ASP A 220 -23.57 11.11 17.00
C ASP A 220 -23.63 12.64 17.09
N GLY A 221 -24.05 13.28 15.99
CA GLY A 221 -24.17 14.73 15.91
C GLY A 221 -22.84 15.46 15.68
N VAL A 222 -22.93 16.79 15.65
CA VAL A 222 -21.81 17.69 15.35
C VAL A 222 -20.69 17.64 16.38
N ARG A 223 -21.01 17.40 17.64
CA ARG A 223 -20.00 17.33 18.72
C ARG A 223 -19.09 16.14 18.54
N SER A 224 -19.66 14.96 18.27
CA SER A 224 -18.90 13.75 17.98
C SER A 224 -18.05 13.91 16.71
N PHE A 225 -18.58 14.57 15.67
CA PHE A 225 -17.84 14.91 14.47
C PHE A 225 -16.60 15.76 14.78
N SER A 226 -16.76 16.85 15.53
CA SER A 226 -15.64 17.73 15.92
C SER A 226 -14.61 17.01 16.79
N THR A 227 -15.05 16.12 17.68
CA THR A 227 -14.13 15.30 18.48
C THR A 227 -13.28 14.38 17.60
N GLN A 228 -13.85 13.76 16.59
CA GLN A 228 -13.09 12.94 15.64
C GLN A 228 -12.11 13.77 14.81
N CYS A 229 -12.50 14.98 14.38
CA CYS A 229 -11.58 15.91 13.71
C CYS A 229 -10.39 16.27 14.63
N SER A 230 -10.63 16.56 15.90
CA SER A 230 -9.58 16.88 16.88
C SER A 230 -8.65 15.68 17.14
N ASN A 231 -9.15 14.45 17.13
CA ASN A 231 -8.32 13.25 17.28
C ASN A 231 -7.39 13.07 16.06
N ILE A 232 -7.87 13.33 14.85
CA ILE A 232 -7.03 13.28 13.65
C ILE A 232 -6.01 14.43 13.68
N GLU A 233 -6.40 15.62 14.11
CA GLU A 233 -5.47 16.73 14.28
C GLU A 233 -4.31 16.38 15.21
N ALA A 234 -4.61 15.78 16.36
CA ALA A 234 -3.58 15.33 17.29
C ALA A 234 -2.62 14.31 16.65
N ALA A 235 -3.17 13.36 15.89
CA ALA A 235 -2.36 12.37 15.17
C ALA A 235 -1.50 12.98 14.04
N LEU A 236 -2.01 13.98 13.31
CA LEU A 236 -1.26 14.70 12.28
C LEU A 236 -0.14 15.58 12.83
N SER A 237 -0.31 16.07 14.07
CA SER A 237 0.64 16.95 14.77
C SER A 237 1.69 16.18 15.55
N ALA A 238 1.57 14.87 15.66
CA ALA A 238 2.51 14.02 16.37
C ALA A 238 3.91 14.03 15.73
N GLN A 239 4.93 14.10 16.58
CA GLN A 239 6.35 14.15 16.16
C GLN A 239 6.98 12.76 16.13
N ASN A 240 6.34 11.80 15.51
CA ASN A 240 6.91 10.46 15.37
C ASN A 240 7.65 10.32 14.03
N ASP A 241 8.89 9.87 14.06
CA ASP A 241 9.69 9.62 12.85
C ASP A 241 9.52 8.18 12.31
N GLY A 242 8.60 7.40 12.89
CA GLY A 242 8.34 6.03 12.45
C GLY A 242 7.63 5.96 11.10
N ASP A 243 8.10 5.08 10.22
CA ASP A 243 7.39 4.73 9.00
C ASP A 243 6.18 3.85 9.31
N PHE A 244 5.05 4.11 8.67
CA PHE A 244 3.85 3.29 8.80
C PHE A 244 4.08 1.83 8.43
N ILE A 245 4.89 1.59 7.38
CA ILE A 245 5.41 0.29 6.97
C ILE A 245 6.83 0.52 6.46
N ALA A 246 7.82 0.14 7.23
CA ALA A 246 9.22 0.54 7.07
C ALA A 246 9.84 0.21 5.70
N PHE A 247 9.39 -0.85 5.02
CA PHE A 247 9.95 -1.23 3.73
C PHE A 247 9.19 -0.66 2.51
N LEU A 248 8.00 -0.09 2.70
CA LEU A 248 7.33 0.64 1.63
C LEU A 248 8.05 1.95 1.34
N VAL A 249 7.92 2.39 0.10
CA VAL A 249 8.46 3.70 -0.30
C VAL A 249 7.73 4.80 0.47
N SER A 250 8.50 5.66 1.11
CA SER A 250 8.00 6.81 1.88
C SER A 250 8.41 8.13 1.22
N PRO A 251 7.65 9.21 1.45
CA PRO A 251 8.00 10.53 0.96
C PRO A 251 9.30 11.04 1.59
N VAL A 252 10.15 11.65 0.79
CA VAL A 252 11.44 12.20 1.24
C VAL A 252 11.53 13.70 0.93
N GLU A 253 12.38 14.41 1.68
CA GLU A 253 12.78 15.77 1.32
C GLU A 253 14.06 15.75 0.51
N VAL A 254 14.08 16.47 -0.58
CA VAL A 254 15.25 16.69 -1.44
C VAL A 254 15.78 18.09 -1.14
N GLN A 255 17.08 18.21 -0.83
CA GLN A 255 17.68 19.49 -0.48
C GLN A 255 17.63 20.48 -1.66
N ASP A 256 17.91 20.01 -2.87
CA ASP A 256 17.85 20.80 -4.09
C ASP A 256 17.08 20.03 -5.19
N PRO A 257 15.75 20.16 -5.24
CA PRO A 257 14.95 19.53 -6.29
C PRO A 257 15.35 19.97 -7.71
N GLY A 258 15.86 21.20 -7.85
CA GLY A 258 16.28 21.76 -9.12
C GLY A 258 17.45 21.02 -9.78
N SER A 259 18.35 20.46 -9.00
CA SER A 259 19.53 19.75 -9.48
C SER A 259 19.25 18.35 -10.03
N LEU A 260 18.13 17.73 -9.69
CA LEU A 260 17.81 16.37 -10.14
C LEU A 260 17.60 16.31 -11.65
N ILE A 261 18.20 15.34 -12.33
CA ILE A 261 18.03 15.09 -13.75
C ILE A 261 16.81 14.20 -13.97
N MET A 262 15.88 14.65 -14.80
CA MET A 262 14.68 13.91 -15.15
C MET A 262 15.02 12.80 -16.15
N LEU A 263 14.67 11.55 -15.81
CA LEU A 263 14.88 10.36 -16.62
C LEU A 263 13.63 9.89 -17.36
N GLY A 264 12.46 10.08 -16.77
CA GLY A 264 11.21 9.61 -17.34
C GLY A 264 10.02 10.42 -16.86
N PHE A 265 8.99 10.49 -17.71
CA PHE A 265 7.70 11.06 -17.40
C PHE A 265 6.60 10.08 -17.81
N TYR A 266 5.74 9.66 -16.89
CA TYR A 266 4.73 8.65 -17.12
C TYR A 266 3.36 9.17 -16.70
N LEU A 267 2.35 8.88 -17.51
CA LEU A 267 0.96 9.18 -17.21
C LEU A 267 0.24 7.97 -16.64
N ASP A 268 -0.62 8.23 -15.67
CA ASP A 268 -1.43 7.22 -14.99
C ASP A 268 -2.75 6.92 -15.73
N TYR A 269 -2.91 7.34 -16.97
CA TYR A 269 -4.13 7.20 -17.76
C TYR A 269 -4.59 5.75 -17.96
N VAL A 270 -3.67 4.80 -17.98
CA VAL A 270 -3.94 3.36 -18.21
C VAL A 270 -4.84 2.75 -17.12
N VAL A 271 -4.89 3.36 -15.94
CA VAL A 271 -5.68 2.88 -14.79
C VAL A 271 -7.02 3.61 -14.66
N SER A 272 -7.33 4.50 -15.59
CA SER A 272 -8.64 5.15 -15.59
C SER A 272 -9.72 4.13 -15.89
N SER A 273 -10.45 3.68 -14.87
CA SER A 273 -11.71 2.93 -15.02
C SER A 273 -12.79 3.72 -15.77
N LYS A 274 -12.48 4.94 -16.20
CA LYS A 274 -13.40 5.90 -16.79
C LYS A 274 -13.46 5.85 -18.32
N GLY A 275 -12.68 4.98 -18.99
CA GLY A 275 -12.74 4.80 -20.44
C GLY A 275 -11.41 5.03 -21.17
N VAL A 276 -11.50 5.20 -22.48
CA VAL A 276 -10.37 5.48 -23.37
C VAL A 276 -9.93 6.93 -23.21
N VAL A 277 -8.62 7.15 -23.16
CA VAL A 277 -8.01 8.48 -23.01
C VAL A 277 -7.36 8.89 -24.33
N LEU A 278 -7.96 9.86 -24.99
CA LEU A 278 -7.44 10.43 -26.26
C LEU A 278 -6.71 11.74 -25.96
N LEU A 279 -5.72 12.06 -26.78
CA LEU A 279 -5.04 13.34 -26.74
C LEU A 279 -5.45 14.18 -27.96
N GLU A 280 -5.85 15.42 -27.74
CA GLU A 280 -6.10 16.38 -28.80
C GLU A 280 -5.00 17.46 -28.78
N ILE A 281 -4.30 17.61 -29.88
CA ILE A 281 -3.28 18.63 -30.10
C ILE A 281 -3.71 19.48 -31.28
N ASN A 282 -3.88 20.79 -31.08
CA ASN A 282 -4.21 21.75 -32.14
C ASN A 282 -5.38 21.26 -33.05
N ASN A 283 -6.43 20.68 -32.45
CA ASN A 283 -7.60 20.08 -33.08
C ASN A 283 -7.38 18.71 -33.78
N SER A 284 -6.21 18.11 -33.66
CA SER A 284 -5.94 16.73 -34.12
C SER A 284 -6.09 15.76 -32.95
N ILE A 285 -6.95 14.76 -33.10
CA ILE A 285 -7.20 13.74 -32.07
C ILE A 285 -6.30 12.53 -32.30
N LEU A 286 -5.55 12.15 -31.29
CA LEU A 286 -4.64 11.01 -31.29
C LEU A 286 -5.20 9.91 -30.39
N GLY A 287 -5.42 8.71 -30.92
CA GLY A 287 -5.77 7.52 -30.14
C GLY A 287 -4.53 6.91 -29.48
N GLU A 288 -3.43 6.82 -30.23
CA GLU A 288 -2.14 6.34 -29.73
C GLU A 288 -1.17 7.51 -29.57
N TRP A 289 -0.64 7.64 -28.36
CA TRP A 289 0.30 8.68 -28.01
C TRP A 289 1.13 8.30 -26.78
N SER A 290 2.27 8.94 -26.61
CA SER A 290 3.20 8.67 -25.51
C SER A 290 3.80 9.95 -24.96
N CYS A 291 4.49 9.82 -23.82
CA CYS A 291 5.30 10.88 -23.23
C CYS A 291 6.76 10.45 -23.26
N SER A 292 7.66 11.34 -23.67
CA SER A 292 9.11 11.12 -23.65
C SER A 292 9.84 12.33 -23.11
N VAL A 293 10.92 12.09 -22.37
CA VAL A 293 11.82 13.14 -21.90
C VAL A 293 12.84 13.41 -23.02
N ILE A 294 12.95 14.68 -23.44
CA ILE A 294 13.86 15.10 -24.50
C ILE A 294 15.04 15.95 -24.00
N GLY A 295 15.25 16.00 -22.68
CA GLY A 295 16.36 16.66 -21.99
C GLY A 295 15.95 17.94 -21.25
N ASN A 296 16.79 18.35 -20.32
CA ASN A 296 16.66 19.61 -19.54
C ASN A 296 15.25 19.92 -18.99
N GLY A 297 14.53 18.92 -18.48
CA GLY A 297 13.19 19.12 -17.93
C GLY A 297 12.11 19.35 -18.99
N VAL A 298 12.35 19.02 -20.26
CA VAL A 298 11.35 19.12 -21.32
C VAL A 298 10.80 17.73 -21.64
N ILE A 299 9.47 17.62 -21.69
CA ILE A 299 8.75 16.43 -22.11
C ILE A 299 8.05 16.68 -23.43
N ARG A 300 8.07 15.68 -24.29
CA ARG A 300 7.30 15.63 -25.54
C ARG A 300 6.13 14.68 -25.37
N VAL A 301 4.94 15.13 -25.74
CA VAL A 301 3.69 14.38 -25.62
C VAL A 301 3.03 14.31 -26.99
N GLY A 302 2.69 13.12 -27.43
CA GLY A 302 2.09 12.88 -28.75
C GLY A 302 2.64 11.62 -29.42
N ASN A 303 2.66 11.62 -30.74
CA ASN A 303 3.29 10.61 -31.58
C ASN A 303 4.34 11.21 -32.52
N GLU A 304 4.91 10.44 -33.41
CA GLU A 304 5.98 10.92 -34.34
C GLU A 304 5.53 12.04 -35.28
N LEU A 305 4.25 12.08 -35.64
CA LEU A 305 3.68 13.01 -36.60
C LEU A 305 3.07 14.26 -35.97
N CYS A 306 2.58 14.13 -34.75
CA CYS A 306 1.91 15.20 -34.05
C CYS A 306 2.26 15.16 -32.56
N PHE A 307 2.98 16.17 -32.11
CA PHE A 307 3.43 16.27 -30.72
C PHE A 307 3.42 17.72 -30.23
N ILE A 308 3.51 17.84 -28.92
CA ILE A 308 3.63 19.11 -28.21
C ILE A 308 4.67 18.96 -27.09
N GLU A 309 5.33 20.06 -26.73
CA GLU A 309 6.37 20.06 -25.71
C GLU A 309 5.97 20.88 -24.49
N PHE A 310 6.29 20.34 -23.32
CA PHE A 310 6.06 20.98 -22.03
C PHE A 310 7.37 21.10 -21.28
N ARG A 311 7.52 22.19 -20.55
CA ARG A 311 8.59 22.39 -19.58
C ARG A 311 8.10 21.96 -18.21
N VAL A 312 8.96 21.25 -17.50
CA VAL A 312 8.74 20.81 -16.11
C VAL A 312 9.77 21.50 -15.24
N ASP A 313 9.34 22.49 -14.47
CA ASP A 313 10.17 23.25 -13.55
C ASP A 313 9.94 22.77 -12.11
N LYS A 314 11.02 22.39 -11.43
CA LYS A 314 11.00 21.87 -10.06
C LYS A 314 11.17 23.03 -9.08
N VAL A 315 10.07 23.51 -8.54
CA VAL A 315 10.06 24.73 -7.71
C VAL A 315 10.34 24.43 -6.24
N SER A 316 9.81 23.31 -5.73
CA SER A 316 10.02 22.89 -4.33
C SER A 316 9.78 21.39 -4.16
N ASN A 317 9.92 20.88 -2.94
CA ASN A 317 9.64 19.48 -2.61
C ASN A 317 8.17 19.07 -2.82
N SER A 318 7.25 20.00 -2.79
CA SER A 318 5.80 19.76 -2.92
C SER A 318 5.19 20.39 -4.15
N HIS A 319 5.97 21.09 -4.97
CA HIS A 319 5.45 21.82 -6.11
C HIS A 319 6.34 21.70 -7.33
N ILE A 320 5.74 21.23 -8.43
CA ILE A 320 6.31 21.21 -9.78
C ILE A 320 5.39 22.03 -10.66
N GLU A 321 5.97 22.92 -11.45
CA GLU A 321 5.28 23.69 -12.47
C GLU A 321 5.44 23.00 -13.81
N ILE A 322 4.31 22.85 -14.54
CA ILE A 322 4.28 22.31 -15.89
C ILE A 322 3.67 23.36 -16.79
N SER A 323 4.40 23.76 -17.82
CA SER A 323 3.98 24.80 -18.75
C SER A 323 4.27 24.41 -20.20
N TYR A 324 3.53 24.99 -21.15
CA TYR A 324 3.82 24.82 -22.57
C TYR A 324 5.16 25.48 -22.94
N VAL A 325 6.01 24.79 -23.70
CA VAL A 325 7.23 25.40 -24.26
C VAL A 325 6.87 26.52 -25.22
N ASN A 326 5.88 26.27 -26.07
CA ASN A 326 5.33 27.31 -26.96
C ASN A 326 3.93 27.72 -26.44
N PRO A 327 3.73 28.95 -25.94
CA PRO A 327 2.46 29.42 -25.40
C PRO A 327 1.28 29.41 -26.39
N ALA A 328 1.53 29.30 -27.68
CA ALA A 328 0.50 29.22 -28.70
C ALA A 328 -0.10 27.82 -28.84
N ASP A 329 0.60 26.81 -28.34
CA ASP A 329 0.15 25.43 -28.41
C ASP A 329 -1.01 25.16 -27.45
N LYS A 330 -1.88 24.20 -27.84
CA LYS A 330 -3.00 23.74 -27.02
C LYS A 330 -3.12 22.22 -27.08
N ALA A 331 -3.15 21.62 -25.93
CA ALA A 331 -3.46 20.19 -25.81
C ALA A 331 -4.63 19.97 -24.85
N SER A 332 -5.44 18.97 -25.13
CA SER A 332 -6.55 18.57 -24.27
C SER A 332 -6.59 17.05 -24.14
N VAL A 333 -6.92 16.57 -22.94
CA VAL A 333 -7.23 15.16 -22.70
C VAL A 333 -8.73 14.98 -22.89
N ILE A 334 -9.10 13.98 -23.68
CA ILE A 334 -10.48 13.58 -23.89
C ILE A 334 -10.68 12.18 -23.30
N ILE A 335 -11.59 12.07 -22.33
CA ILE A 335 -11.97 10.79 -21.75
C ILE A 335 -13.34 10.40 -22.30
N THR A 336 -13.41 9.24 -22.95
CA THR A 336 -14.65 8.71 -23.56
C THR A 336 -14.78 7.22 -23.29
N ASN A 337 -16.00 6.71 -23.27
CA ASN A 337 -16.25 5.27 -23.14
C ASN A 337 -16.14 4.52 -24.48
N ASP A 338 -16.12 5.24 -25.59
CA ASP A 338 -16.06 4.69 -26.94
C ASP A 338 -15.29 5.68 -27.84
N GLU A 339 -14.22 5.23 -28.46
CA GLU A 339 -13.40 6.03 -29.36
C GLU A 339 -14.17 6.58 -30.56
N ASN A 340 -15.15 5.81 -31.04
CA ASN A 340 -16.00 6.16 -32.17
C ASN A 340 -17.20 7.02 -31.79
N ASN A 341 -17.48 7.17 -30.49
CA ASN A 341 -18.63 7.91 -30.01
C ASN A 341 -18.24 9.00 -29.00
N LEU A 342 -17.86 10.14 -29.49
CA LEU A 342 -17.45 11.31 -28.69
C LEU A 342 -18.65 12.08 -28.07
N ARG A 343 -19.89 11.62 -28.16
CA ARG A 343 -21.07 12.33 -27.63
C ARG A 343 -21.06 12.46 -26.10
N ARG A 344 -20.47 11.49 -25.39
CA ARG A 344 -20.33 11.51 -23.92
C ARG A 344 -18.87 11.63 -23.50
N LYS A 345 -18.19 12.68 -23.99
CA LYS A 345 -16.80 12.96 -23.69
C LYS A 345 -16.66 13.97 -22.54
N LYS A 346 -15.66 13.77 -21.71
CA LYS A 346 -15.10 14.81 -20.84
C LYS A 346 -13.82 15.34 -21.48
N ARG A 347 -13.68 16.64 -21.54
CA ARG A 347 -12.51 17.31 -22.10
C ARG A 347 -11.87 18.18 -21.02
N PHE A 348 -10.56 18.07 -20.88
CA PHE A 348 -9.76 18.82 -19.93
C PHE A 348 -8.58 19.45 -20.67
N ASP A 349 -8.15 20.64 -20.29
CA ASP A 349 -6.84 21.13 -20.67
C ASP A 349 -5.77 20.14 -20.18
N PHE A 350 -4.72 19.90 -20.96
CA PHE A 350 -3.74 18.87 -20.64
C PHE A 350 -2.99 19.19 -19.34
N VAL A 351 -2.55 20.42 -19.14
CA VAL A 351 -1.84 20.83 -17.92
C VAL A 351 -2.76 20.78 -16.71
N GLU A 352 -4.00 21.25 -16.84
CA GLU A 352 -5.00 21.14 -15.79
C GLU A 352 -5.28 19.67 -15.42
N TYR A 353 -5.39 18.79 -16.42
CA TYR A 353 -5.59 17.35 -16.19
C TYR A 353 -4.44 16.73 -15.38
N LEU A 354 -3.18 17.10 -15.68
CA LEU A 354 -2.04 16.63 -14.92
C LEU A 354 -2.08 17.11 -13.47
N LEU A 355 -2.27 18.41 -13.28
CA LEU A 355 -2.20 19.05 -11.97
C LEU A 355 -3.39 18.69 -11.06
N ASP A 356 -4.59 18.61 -11.64
CA ASP A 356 -5.80 18.35 -10.88
C ASP A 356 -5.93 16.90 -10.42
N GLU A 357 -5.63 15.97 -11.30
CA GLU A 357 -5.84 14.55 -11.07
C GLU A 357 -4.60 13.85 -10.49
N GLU A 358 -3.45 14.54 -10.41
CA GLU A 358 -2.16 13.96 -10.00
C GLU A 358 -1.86 12.67 -10.80
N ASN A 359 -2.12 12.71 -12.10
CA ASN A 359 -2.12 11.53 -12.97
C ASN A 359 -0.76 11.24 -13.60
N TYR A 360 0.32 11.69 -13.00
CA TYR A 360 1.66 11.51 -13.55
C TYR A 360 2.69 11.10 -12.49
N THR A 361 3.75 10.49 -12.96
CA THR A 361 4.94 10.18 -12.17
C THR A 361 6.17 10.63 -12.96
N ILE A 362 7.07 11.36 -12.32
CA ILE A 362 8.36 11.76 -12.90
C ILE A 362 9.44 10.94 -12.21
N LEU A 363 10.29 10.29 -12.98
CA LEU A 363 11.47 9.59 -12.48
C LEU A 363 12.70 10.47 -12.66
N PHE A 364 13.55 10.47 -11.64
CA PHE A 364 14.81 11.19 -11.62
C PHE A 364 16.00 10.27 -11.37
N GLU A 365 17.18 10.79 -11.59
CA GLU A 365 18.43 10.13 -11.21
C GLU A 365 18.43 9.75 -9.71
N GLU A 366 19.38 8.91 -9.34
CA GLU A 366 19.58 8.43 -7.97
C GLU A 366 18.36 7.71 -7.34
N GLY A 367 17.40 7.28 -8.17
CA GLY A 367 16.21 6.55 -7.71
C GLY A 367 15.19 7.44 -7.01
N TYR A 368 15.09 8.71 -7.39
CA TYR A 368 13.98 9.55 -6.97
C TYR A 368 12.81 9.49 -7.95
N ALA A 369 11.61 9.63 -7.40
CA ALA A 369 10.40 9.86 -8.16
C ALA A 369 9.63 11.03 -7.56
N TYR A 370 8.93 11.79 -8.41
CA TYR A 370 7.95 12.78 -7.95
C TYR A 370 6.55 12.33 -8.32
N ARG A 371 5.67 12.28 -7.35
CA ARG A 371 4.27 11.89 -7.49
C ARG A 371 3.45 12.42 -6.31
N GLU A 372 2.19 12.75 -6.54
CA GLU A 372 1.27 13.16 -5.48
C GLU A 372 1.80 14.33 -4.62
N HIS A 373 2.48 15.30 -5.28
CA HIS A 373 3.11 16.46 -4.66
C HIS A 373 4.20 16.12 -3.62
N SER A 374 4.94 15.06 -3.83
CA SER A 374 6.04 14.63 -2.97
C SER A 374 7.13 13.94 -3.76
N PHE A 375 8.37 14.05 -3.30
CA PHE A 375 9.45 13.20 -3.76
C PHE A 375 9.45 11.89 -2.97
N TRP A 376 9.78 10.82 -3.67
CA TRP A 376 9.87 9.46 -3.17
C TRP A 376 11.25 8.90 -3.47
N LYS A 377 11.81 8.07 -2.58
CA LYS A 377 13.11 7.43 -2.78
C LYS A 377 12.95 5.93 -2.90
N ASP A 378 13.60 5.34 -3.90
CA ASP A 378 13.65 3.88 -4.04
C ASP A 378 14.56 3.27 -2.97
N ASN A 379 13.98 2.55 -2.04
CA ASN A 379 14.67 1.91 -0.93
C ASN A 379 14.90 0.40 -1.12
N ARG A 380 14.54 -0.17 -2.27
CA ARG A 380 14.60 -1.62 -2.49
C ARG A 380 15.97 -2.24 -2.22
N LEU A 381 17.05 -1.52 -2.52
CA LEU A 381 18.41 -1.99 -2.29
C LEU A 381 18.98 -1.63 -0.92
N THR A 382 18.27 -0.87 -0.11
CA THR A 382 18.72 -0.38 1.19
C THR A 382 17.92 -0.92 2.35
N THR A 383 16.84 -1.66 2.09
CA THR A 383 16.01 -2.27 3.14
C THR A 383 16.70 -3.53 3.66
N PRO A 384 17.13 -3.55 4.92
CA PRO A 384 17.72 -4.74 5.51
C PRO A 384 16.66 -5.84 5.68
N PHE A 385 17.09 -7.08 5.63
CA PHE A 385 16.27 -8.20 6.07
C PHE A 385 16.03 -8.11 7.59
N GLU A 386 14.85 -8.49 8.05
CA GLU A 386 14.42 -8.32 9.45
C GLU A 386 15.34 -9.08 10.42
N ARG A 387 15.90 -8.36 11.41
CA ARG A 387 16.85 -8.92 12.39
C ARG A 387 16.25 -10.03 13.26
N ASP A 388 14.96 -9.96 13.55
CA ASP A 388 14.27 -10.95 14.38
C ASP A 388 14.12 -12.34 13.70
N SER A 389 14.44 -12.41 12.40
CA SER A 389 14.45 -13.66 11.65
C SER A 389 15.81 -14.39 11.69
N TYR A 390 16.81 -13.82 12.36
CA TYR A 390 18.10 -14.45 12.54
C TYR A 390 18.16 -15.17 13.89
N THR A 391 18.68 -16.39 13.87
CA THR A 391 18.99 -17.15 15.09
C THR A 391 20.48 -17.48 15.11
N ASP A 392 21.15 -17.07 16.18
CA ASP A 392 22.54 -17.38 16.39
C ASP A 392 22.66 -18.72 17.08
N ILE A 393 23.52 -19.60 16.55
CA ILE A 393 23.93 -20.85 17.20
C ILE A 393 25.45 -20.82 17.35
N ASP A 394 25.93 -21.41 18.43
CA ASP A 394 27.37 -21.64 18.59
C ASP A 394 27.81 -22.78 17.66
N TRP A 395 28.62 -22.42 16.67
CA TRP A 395 29.21 -23.34 15.70
C TRP A 395 30.69 -23.64 15.98
N SER A 396 31.17 -23.37 17.18
CA SER A 396 32.62 -23.53 17.52
C SER A 396 33.07 -24.98 17.44
N GLN A 397 32.21 -25.93 17.80
CA GLN A 397 32.46 -27.37 17.78
C GLN A 397 31.98 -28.05 16.49
N VAL A 398 31.61 -27.28 15.46
CA VAL A 398 31.06 -27.82 14.21
C VAL A 398 32.04 -27.63 13.06
N ASP A 399 32.27 -28.67 12.26
CA ASP A 399 32.88 -28.48 10.94
C ASP A 399 31.83 -27.99 9.95
N ILE A 400 31.77 -26.69 9.77
CA ILE A 400 30.79 -26.03 8.88
C ILE A 400 30.94 -26.36 7.40
N ARG A 401 31.96 -27.15 7.02
CA ARG A 401 32.16 -27.68 5.66
C ARG A 401 31.51 -29.05 5.47
N LYS A 402 30.97 -29.64 6.52
CA LYS A 402 30.35 -30.96 6.50
C LYS A 402 28.87 -30.82 6.86
N GLU A 403 28.00 -31.17 5.92
CA GLU A 403 26.55 -31.10 6.10
C GLU A 403 26.06 -32.27 6.97
N ALA A 404 26.15 -33.48 6.46
CA ALA A 404 25.75 -34.70 7.13
C ALA A 404 26.82 -35.79 7.19
N SER A 405 27.99 -35.57 6.54
CA SER A 405 29.12 -36.52 6.58
C SER A 405 30.03 -36.29 7.77
N GLN A 406 30.69 -37.33 8.22
CA GLN A 406 31.65 -37.23 9.34
C GLN A 406 32.72 -36.17 9.10
N PRO A 407 33.00 -35.31 10.07
CA PRO A 407 34.07 -34.33 10.02
C PRO A 407 35.45 -35.00 9.89
N ASP A 408 36.37 -34.30 9.24
CA ASP A 408 37.76 -34.73 9.15
C ASP A 408 38.46 -34.69 10.52
N ASP A 409 37.99 -33.84 11.41
CA ASP A 409 38.43 -33.72 12.80
C ASP A 409 37.44 -34.43 13.71
N ALA A 410 37.84 -35.56 14.30
CA ALA A 410 37.00 -36.38 15.18
C ALA A 410 36.55 -35.67 16.47
N THR A 411 37.08 -34.48 16.78
CA THR A 411 36.62 -33.66 17.91
C THR A 411 35.43 -32.75 17.57
N LYS A 412 35.01 -32.71 16.30
CA LYS A 412 33.91 -31.90 15.80
C LYS A 412 32.76 -32.74 15.35
N ILE A 413 31.60 -32.13 15.30
CA ILE A 413 30.38 -32.69 14.74
C ILE A 413 30.01 -32.03 13.41
N CYS A 414 29.10 -32.60 12.62
CA CYS A 414 28.60 -32.00 11.40
C CYS A 414 27.43 -31.05 11.67
N ILE A 415 26.95 -30.33 10.63
CA ILE A 415 25.85 -29.36 10.74
C ILE A 415 24.57 -30.07 11.16
N ALA A 416 24.22 -31.22 10.55
CA ALA A 416 23.04 -31.99 10.85
C ALA A 416 22.98 -32.42 12.32
N GLU A 417 24.11 -32.94 12.85
CA GLU A 417 24.20 -33.32 14.27
C GLU A 417 23.96 -32.13 15.20
N GLN A 418 24.53 -30.96 14.89
CA GLN A 418 24.28 -29.73 15.67
C GLN A 418 22.82 -29.27 15.61
N THR A 419 22.19 -29.40 14.46
CA THR A 419 20.77 -29.10 14.31
C THR A 419 19.90 -30.06 15.10
N GLU A 420 20.21 -31.36 15.06
CA GLU A 420 19.53 -32.38 15.86
C GLU A 420 19.65 -32.08 17.35
N LEU A 421 20.86 -31.78 17.85
CA LEU A 421 21.06 -31.37 19.25
C LEU A 421 20.22 -30.14 19.62
N TYR A 422 20.22 -29.13 18.76
CA TYR A 422 19.41 -27.93 18.97
C TYR A 422 17.92 -28.24 19.07
N LEU A 423 17.40 -29.17 18.27
CA LEU A 423 16.02 -29.61 18.30
C LEU A 423 15.70 -30.45 19.55
N TYR A 424 16.58 -31.37 19.92
CA TYR A 424 16.40 -32.21 21.11
C TYR A 424 16.35 -31.38 22.39
N ASP A 425 17.16 -30.36 22.52
CA ASP A 425 17.15 -29.45 23.67
C ASP A 425 15.84 -28.65 23.79
N ARG A 426 15.03 -28.62 22.72
CA ARG A 426 13.80 -27.78 22.61
C ARG A 426 12.52 -28.58 22.35
N ILE A 427 12.52 -29.87 22.59
CA ILE A 427 11.36 -30.74 22.37
C ILE A 427 10.13 -30.19 23.10
N GLU A 428 10.27 -29.83 24.37
CA GLU A 428 9.16 -29.31 25.17
C GLU A 428 8.77 -27.90 24.76
N GLU A 429 9.75 -27.02 24.52
CA GLU A 429 9.55 -25.62 24.11
C GLU A 429 8.74 -25.52 22.82
N PHE A 430 9.09 -26.33 21.82
CA PHE A 430 8.43 -26.32 20.51
C PHE A 430 7.24 -27.27 20.44
N GLY A 431 7.03 -28.11 21.44
CA GLY A 431 6.00 -29.15 21.45
C GLY A 431 6.23 -30.20 20.36
N ILE A 432 7.48 -30.58 20.14
CA ILE A 432 7.88 -31.52 19.08
C ILE A 432 7.30 -32.90 19.38
N VAL A 433 6.64 -33.50 18.37
CA VAL A 433 6.08 -34.86 18.43
C VAL A 433 6.84 -35.84 17.54
N ALA A 434 7.51 -35.35 16.49
CA ALA A 434 8.40 -36.13 15.64
C ALA A 434 9.50 -35.27 15.03
N ILE A 435 10.70 -35.86 14.88
CA ILE A 435 11.80 -35.31 14.08
C ILE A 435 12.14 -36.38 13.04
N ILE A 436 12.08 -36.02 11.77
CA ILE A 436 12.29 -36.91 10.64
C ILE A 436 13.49 -36.40 9.85
N LYS A 437 14.48 -37.26 9.65
CA LYS A 437 15.67 -36.98 8.82
C LYS A 437 15.39 -37.50 7.41
N ASP A 438 15.03 -36.63 6.48
CA ASP A 438 14.64 -37.02 5.11
C ASP A 438 15.76 -36.71 4.10
N ASP A 439 17.03 -36.94 4.51
CA ASP A 439 18.21 -36.75 3.66
C ASP A 439 18.21 -37.71 2.48
N GLY A 440 18.34 -37.21 1.26
CA GLY A 440 18.44 -38.03 0.05
C GLY A 440 17.69 -37.51 -1.18
N ALA A 441 17.64 -38.34 -2.23
CA ALA A 441 17.00 -37.96 -3.48
C ALA A 441 15.50 -37.67 -3.28
N ASN A 442 15.07 -36.48 -3.74
CA ASN A 442 13.70 -35.99 -3.61
C ASN A 442 13.26 -35.73 -2.15
N GLU A 443 14.15 -35.33 -1.28
CA GLU A 443 13.85 -34.93 0.11
C GLU A 443 12.76 -33.86 0.20
N ALA A 444 11.99 -33.87 1.31
CA ALA A 444 11.10 -32.76 1.68
C ALA A 444 11.86 -31.62 2.35
N ALA A 445 12.83 -31.98 3.17
CA ALA A 445 13.78 -31.11 3.87
C ALA A 445 14.87 -32.01 4.45
N ASP A 446 16.01 -31.45 4.85
CA ASP A 446 17.02 -32.23 5.58
C ASP A 446 16.43 -32.75 6.91
N HIS A 447 15.66 -31.90 7.61
CA HIS A 447 14.81 -32.33 8.72
C HIS A 447 13.39 -31.81 8.57
N LEU A 448 12.39 -32.70 8.74
CA LEU A 448 11.01 -32.36 8.91
C LEU A 448 10.64 -32.51 10.39
N VAL A 449 10.32 -31.40 11.04
CA VAL A 449 9.95 -31.38 12.46
C VAL A 449 8.44 -31.20 12.59
N VAL A 450 7.77 -32.16 13.19
CA VAL A 450 6.34 -32.13 13.47
C VAL A 450 6.13 -31.67 14.89
N CYS A 451 5.49 -30.53 15.06
CA CYS A 451 5.07 -30.01 16.36
C CYS A 451 3.57 -30.28 16.55
N LYS A 452 3.05 -30.05 17.76
CA LYS A 452 1.62 -30.23 18.07
C LYS A 452 0.72 -29.33 17.24
N ASP A 453 1.21 -28.16 16.83
CA ASP A 453 0.46 -27.07 16.23
C ASP A 453 1.00 -26.59 14.88
N ARG A 454 2.18 -27.02 14.44
CA ARG A 454 2.83 -26.57 13.21
C ARG A 454 3.87 -27.55 12.69
N LEU A 455 4.26 -27.35 11.45
CA LEU A 455 5.43 -28.01 10.84
C LEU A 455 6.60 -27.04 10.72
N ILE A 456 7.82 -27.60 10.82
CA ILE A 456 9.06 -26.87 10.55
C ILE A 456 9.83 -27.67 9.47
N LEU A 457 10.11 -27.03 8.34
CA LEU A 457 11.02 -27.53 7.32
C LEU A 457 12.40 -26.94 7.56
N VAL A 458 13.40 -27.78 7.79
CA VAL A 458 14.79 -27.38 8.04
C VAL A 458 15.63 -27.76 6.84
N HIS A 459 16.20 -26.77 6.16
CA HIS A 459 17.15 -26.95 5.07
C HIS A 459 18.54 -26.52 5.52
N GLU A 460 19.48 -27.41 5.33
CA GLU A 460 20.86 -27.25 5.77
C GLU A 460 21.81 -27.08 4.59
N LYS A 461 22.89 -26.33 4.79
CA LYS A 461 23.94 -26.25 3.78
C LYS A 461 25.30 -26.01 4.40
N PHE A 462 26.24 -26.79 3.96
CA PHE A 462 27.63 -26.61 4.33
C PHE A 462 28.22 -25.34 3.69
N SER A 463 29.26 -24.79 4.30
CA SER A 463 30.03 -23.70 3.72
C SER A 463 31.22 -24.25 2.94
N MET A 464 31.40 -23.81 1.70
CA MET A 464 32.59 -24.19 0.90
C MET A 464 33.92 -23.76 1.54
N ARG A 465 33.92 -22.88 2.53
CA ARG A 465 35.11 -22.40 3.21
C ARG A 465 34.94 -22.44 4.73
N SER A 466 36.05 -22.59 5.44
CA SER A 466 36.05 -22.54 6.90
C SER A 466 35.83 -21.14 7.49
N GLN A 467 36.07 -20.08 6.70
CA GLN A 467 35.85 -18.71 7.15
C GLN A 467 34.41 -18.26 6.91
N LYS A 468 33.78 -17.75 7.97
CA LYS A 468 32.44 -17.16 7.94
C LYS A 468 32.43 -15.86 7.11
N GLY A 469 31.35 -15.60 6.36
CA GLY A 469 31.27 -14.45 5.45
C GLY A 469 29.87 -14.13 4.97
N LEU A 470 29.77 -13.44 3.83
CA LEU A 470 28.53 -13.19 3.10
C LEU A 470 28.63 -13.88 1.73
N ARG A 471 28.28 -15.16 1.68
CA ARG A 471 28.37 -15.95 0.46
C ARG A 471 27.00 -16.24 -0.09
N ILE A 472 26.70 -15.56 -1.15
CA ILE A 472 25.42 -15.68 -1.81
C ILE A 472 25.24 -17.04 -2.47
N ASP A 473 26.31 -17.62 -3.00
CA ASP A 473 26.26 -18.89 -3.74
C ASP A 473 25.83 -20.05 -2.83
N ASP A 474 26.39 -20.13 -1.61
CA ASP A 474 26.02 -21.16 -0.63
C ASP A 474 24.53 -21.01 -0.23
N LEU A 475 24.05 -19.77 -0.09
CA LEU A 475 22.64 -19.49 0.23
C LEU A 475 21.71 -19.79 -0.95
N GLN A 476 22.11 -19.53 -2.21
CA GLN A 476 21.26 -19.76 -3.38
C GLN A 476 20.89 -21.23 -3.54
N VAL A 477 21.80 -22.15 -3.25
CA VAL A 477 21.53 -23.59 -3.34
C VAL A 477 20.43 -23.99 -2.38
N VAL A 478 20.56 -23.67 -1.10
CA VAL A 478 19.57 -24.01 -0.07
C VAL A 478 18.27 -23.24 -0.23
N ALA A 479 18.34 -22.02 -0.74
CA ALA A 479 17.17 -21.23 -1.12
C ALA A 479 16.31 -21.93 -2.18
N SER A 480 16.97 -22.50 -3.19
CA SER A 480 16.27 -23.25 -4.25
C SER A 480 15.61 -24.53 -3.72
N GLN A 481 16.23 -25.20 -2.75
CA GLN A 481 15.64 -26.35 -2.05
C GLN A 481 14.38 -25.92 -1.28
N LEU A 482 14.46 -24.86 -0.47
CA LEU A 482 13.32 -24.34 0.26
C LEU A 482 12.15 -24.00 -0.67
N ILE A 483 12.39 -23.23 -1.75
CA ILE A 483 11.35 -22.83 -2.70
C ILE A 483 10.68 -24.06 -3.34
N LYS A 484 11.45 -25.06 -3.74
CA LYS A 484 10.93 -26.32 -4.32
C LYS A 484 10.09 -27.10 -3.31
N ASN A 485 10.49 -27.09 -2.04
CA ASN A 485 9.98 -27.97 -1.00
C ASN A 485 8.87 -27.36 -0.14
N ILE A 486 8.60 -26.05 -0.26
CA ILE A 486 7.50 -25.37 0.48
C ILE A 486 6.12 -26.04 0.26
N ARG A 487 5.95 -26.79 -0.84
CA ARG A 487 4.76 -27.62 -1.12
C ARG A 487 4.49 -28.68 -0.04
N TYR A 488 5.51 -29.10 0.71
CA TYR A 488 5.35 -30.04 1.82
C TYR A 488 4.71 -29.42 3.07
N LEU A 489 4.39 -28.16 3.05
CA LEU A 489 3.51 -27.54 4.04
C LEU A 489 2.01 -27.72 3.73
N PHE A 490 1.67 -28.51 2.69
CA PHE A 490 0.29 -28.85 2.35
C PHE A 490 -0.01 -30.32 2.70
N PRO A 491 -1.15 -30.64 3.34
CA PRO A 491 -1.47 -32.00 3.82
C PRO A 491 -1.39 -33.09 2.75
N SER A 492 -1.79 -32.77 1.53
CA SER A 492 -1.80 -33.72 0.41
C SER A 492 -0.41 -34.26 0.02
N ALA A 493 0.66 -33.56 0.37
CA ALA A 493 2.02 -33.96 -0.01
C ALA A 493 2.61 -35.09 0.87
N HIS A 494 1.97 -35.45 1.99
CA HIS A 494 2.53 -36.36 2.99
C HIS A 494 2.05 -37.79 2.89
N ALA A 495 0.87 -38.04 2.34
CA ALA A 495 0.26 -39.38 2.31
C ALA A 495 1.13 -40.41 1.56
N GLU A 496 1.69 -40.01 0.41
CA GLU A 496 2.55 -40.88 -0.42
C GLU A 496 3.93 -41.17 0.21
N ARG A 497 4.31 -40.42 1.24
CA ARG A 497 5.62 -40.52 1.88
C ARG A 497 5.56 -41.03 3.32
N SER A 498 4.39 -41.41 3.79
CA SER A 498 4.14 -41.76 5.19
C SER A 498 5.09 -42.85 5.72
N GLN A 499 5.31 -43.90 4.93
CA GLN A 499 6.23 -44.98 5.30
C GLN A 499 7.67 -44.50 5.38
N ARG A 500 8.16 -43.77 4.37
CA ARG A 500 9.51 -43.20 4.37
C ARG A 500 9.74 -42.27 5.54
N PHE A 501 8.80 -41.41 5.86
CA PHE A 501 8.91 -40.48 7.00
C PHE A 501 8.94 -41.23 8.33
N PHE A 502 8.13 -42.30 8.46
CA PHE A 502 8.12 -43.10 9.67
C PHE A 502 9.42 -43.88 9.87
N ASP A 503 9.98 -44.46 8.80
CA ASP A 503 11.22 -45.23 8.82
C ASP A 503 12.44 -44.33 9.11
N ASN A 504 12.39 -43.08 8.69
CA ASN A 504 13.47 -42.08 8.86
C ASN A 504 13.30 -41.19 10.10
N ALA A 505 12.34 -41.49 10.95
CA ALA A 505 12.13 -40.71 12.17
C ALA A 505 13.24 -41.01 13.21
N ILE A 506 13.94 -39.95 13.61
CA ILE A 506 14.96 -40.00 14.65
C ILE A 506 14.40 -39.72 16.05
N TYR A 507 13.20 -39.16 16.11
CA TYR A 507 12.45 -38.95 17.35
C TYR A 507 10.96 -39.12 17.07
N LEU A 508 10.27 -39.87 17.92
CA LEU A 508 8.82 -40.04 17.90
C LEU A 508 8.30 -40.07 19.34
N THR A 509 7.22 -39.36 19.60
CA THR A 509 6.49 -39.48 20.86
C THR A 509 5.79 -40.82 20.95
N SER A 510 5.48 -41.31 22.17
CA SER A 510 4.82 -42.59 22.41
C SER A 510 3.45 -42.76 21.74
N GLY A 511 2.83 -41.69 21.29
CA GLY A 511 1.56 -41.71 20.57
C GLY A 511 1.71 -41.89 19.03
N CYS A 512 2.92 -41.84 18.50
CA CYS A 512 3.21 -41.97 17.06
C CYS A 512 3.85 -43.33 16.77
N ASN A 513 3.03 -44.37 16.64
CA ASN A 513 3.48 -45.77 16.52
C ASN A 513 3.19 -46.42 15.15
N SER A 514 2.74 -45.65 14.17
CA SER A 514 2.54 -46.12 12.80
C SER A 514 2.64 -44.97 11.79
N PRO A 515 2.91 -45.26 10.50
CA PRO A 515 2.92 -44.26 9.43
C PRO A 515 1.61 -43.46 9.33
N GLU A 516 0.46 -44.12 9.55
CA GLU A 516 -0.85 -43.48 9.49
C GLU A 516 -1.05 -42.49 10.66
N ASN A 517 -0.55 -42.85 11.83
CA ASN A 517 -0.59 -41.95 13.00
C ASN A 517 0.31 -40.72 12.78
N LEU A 518 1.48 -40.90 12.17
CA LEU A 518 2.35 -39.78 11.81
C LEU A 518 1.66 -38.82 10.82
N VAL A 519 1.02 -39.33 9.75
CA VAL A 519 0.29 -38.51 8.80
C VAL A 519 -0.87 -37.76 9.47
N LYS A 520 -1.58 -38.39 10.41
CA LYS A 520 -2.62 -37.71 11.18
C LYS A 520 -2.07 -36.56 11.99
N LEU A 521 -0.94 -36.75 12.68
CA LEU A 521 -0.27 -35.69 13.44
C LEU A 521 0.16 -34.53 12.55
N ILE A 522 0.77 -34.84 11.38
CA ILE A 522 1.12 -33.84 10.37
C ILE A 522 -0.13 -33.08 9.91
N THR A 523 -1.23 -33.78 9.61
CA THR A 523 -2.47 -33.15 9.17
C THR A 523 -3.06 -32.25 10.24
N VAL A 524 -3.03 -32.68 11.52
CA VAL A 524 -3.47 -31.86 12.65
C VAL A 524 -2.61 -30.61 12.79
N ALA A 525 -1.30 -30.74 12.75
CA ALA A 525 -0.36 -29.62 12.84
C ALA A 525 -0.59 -28.57 11.71
N LEU A 526 -0.94 -29.03 10.50
CA LEU A 526 -1.23 -28.16 9.37
C LEU A 526 -2.65 -27.58 9.35
N SER A 527 -3.57 -28.09 10.17
CA SER A 527 -4.98 -27.66 10.17
C SER A 527 -5.22 -26.35 10.89
N ASP A 528 -4.34 -25.95 11.80
CA ASP A 528 -4.47 -24.70 12.54
C ASP A 528 -3.93 -23.51 11.71
N ILE A 529 -4.83 -22.88 10.98
CA ILE A 529 -4.49 -21.69 10.17
C ILE A 529 -4.10 -20.45 10.99
N GLN A 530 -4.28 -20.48 12.31
CA GLN A 530 -3.92 -19.38 13.21
C GLN A 530 -2.41 -19.43 13.57
N VAL A 531 -1.81 -20.61 13.51
CA VAL A 531 -0.39 -20.83 13.77
C VAL A 531 0.37 -20.89 12.44
N GLN A 532 1.47 -20.17 12.36
CA GLN A 532 2.32 -20.19 11.18
C GLN A 532 3.26 -21.39 11.23
N ASN A 533 3.36 -22.13 10.13
CA ASN A 533 4.43 -23.07 9.91
C ASN A 533 5.79 -22.35 9.86
N GLU A 534 6.91 -23.07 9.89
CA GLU A 534 8.22 -22.46 9.82
C GLU A 534 9.07 -23.12 8.72
N CYS A 535 9.87 -22.30 8.02
CA CYS A 535 10.95 -22.75 7.14
C CYS A 535 12.27 -22.21 7.68
N TRP A 536 13.18 -23.09 8.01
CA TRP A 536 14.50 -22.75 8.52
C TRP A 536 15.55 -22.99 7.45
N ILE A 537 16.46 -22.07 7.29
CA ILE A 537 17.73 -22.28 6.59
C ILE A 537 18.83 -22.28 7.65
N VAL A 538 19.59 -23.37 7.68
CA VAL A 538 20.76 -23.52 8.54
C VAL A 538 21.99 -23.34 7.68
N GLN A 539 22.65 -22.17 7.80
CA GLN A 539 23.84 -21.84 7.01
C GLN A 539 24.92 -21.18 7.91
N PRO A 540 25.70 -21.97 8.60
CA PRO A 540 26.73 -21.47 9.54
C PRO A 540 27.85 -20.68 8.86
N GLY A 541 28.00 -20.77 7.55
CA GLY A 541 28.94 -19.97 6.77
C GLY A 541 28.57 -18.48 6.67
N ILE A 542 27.34 -18.10 6.99
CA ILE A 542 26.89 -16.71 7.00
C ILE A 542 27.20 -16.07 8.35
N SER A 543 27.84 -14.89 8.36
CA SER A 543 28.09 -14.10 9.55
C SER A 543 27.02 -13.03 9.75
N LYS A 544 26.29 -13.10 10.86
CA LYS A 544 25.31 -12.08 11.27
C LYS A 544 25.96 -10.69 11.38
N ALA A 545 27.10 -10.61 12.05
CA ALA A 545 27.83 -9.35 12.21
C ALA A 545 28.21 -8.69 10.88
N ARG A 546 28.47 -9.48 9.83
CA ARG A 546 28.74 -8.94 8.48
C ARG A 546 27.48 -8.57 7.74
N LEU A 547 26.37 -9.29 7.92
CA LEU A 547 25.06 -8.90 7.40
C LEU A 547 24.64 -7.54 7.97
N ASP A 548 24.69 -7.38 9.27
CA ASP A 548 24.30 -6.15 9.96
C ASP A 548 25.11 -4.92 9.53
N ARG A 549 26.37 -5.10 9.20
CA ARG A 549 27.27 -4.01 8.74
C ARG A 549 27.08 -3.65 7.27
N ASN A 550 26.56 -4.53 6.45
CA ASN A 550 26.49 -4.35 5.01
C ASN A 550 25.06 -4.44 4.49
N VAL A 551 24.24 -3.47 4.84
CA VAL A 551 22.81 -3.40 4.52
C VAL A 551 22.54 -3.43 3.01
N ARG A 552 23.46 -2.96 2.16
CA ARG A 552 23.33 -2.95 0.69
C ARG A 552 23.73 -4.27 0.03
N ASN A 553 24.02 -5.31 0.80
CA ASN A 553 24.44 -6.58 0.23
C ASN A 553 23.26 -7.31 -0.45
N LYS A 554 23.53 -7.91 -1.60
CA LYS A 554 22.57 -8.74 -2.35
C LYS A 554 21.98 -9.89 -1.51
N MET A 555 22.66 -10.29 -0.42
CA MET A 555 22.17 -11.28 0.54
C MET A 555 20.85 -10.87 1.16
N HIS A 556 20.70 -9.59 1.57
CA HIS A 556 19.43 -9.08 2.12
C HIS A 556 18.28 -9.19 1.14
N VAL A 557 18.53 -8.95 -0.16
CA VAL A 557 17.52 -9.10 -1.21
C VAL A 557 17.06 -10.55 -1.31
N LEU A 558 17.99 -11.51 -1.28
CA LEU A 558 17.65 -12.93 -1.36
C LEU A 558 16.91 -13.41 -0.11
N LEU A 559 17.37 -13.03 1.09
CA LEU A 559 16.70 -13.37 2.35
C LEU A 559 15.28 -12.77 2.43
N SER A 560 15.11 -11.51 2.03
CA SER A 560 13.78 -10.89 1.95
C SER A 560 12.87 -11.60 0.95
N HIS A 561 13.42 -12.08 -0.18
CA HIS A 561 12.65 -12.85 -1.16
C HIS A 561 12.17 -14.19 -0.57
N LEU A 562 13.05 -14.91 0.13
CA LEU A 562 12.69 -16.17 0.80
C LEU A 562 11.64 -15.95 1.89
N SER A 563 11.81 -14.95 2.72
CA SER A 563 10.82 -14.56 3.72
C SER A 563 9.46 -14.26 3.09
N SER A 564 9.44 -13.58 1.93
CA SER A 564 8.22 -13.27 1.19
C SER A 564 7.52 -14.50 0.66
N ILE A 565 8.27 -15.46 0.10
CA ILE A 565 7.72 -16.74 -0.38
C ILE A 565 7.11 -17.51 0.80
N CYS A 566 7.81 -17.59 1.92
CA CYS A 566 7.29 -18.24 3.12
C CYS A 566 6.01 -17.56 3.62
N SER A 567 6.02 -16.25 3.77
CA SER A 567 4.85 -15.47 4.25
C SER A 567 3.62 -15.64 3.34
N SER A 568 3.82 -15.74 2.01
CA SER A 568 2.75 -16.02 1.06
C SER A 568 2.10 -17.38 1.25
N ASN A 569 2.76 -18.29 1.96
CA ASN A 569 2.28 -19.62 2.31
C ASN A 569 1.95 -19.77 3.81
N ASN A 570 1.64 -18.68 4.49
CA ASN A 570 1.39 -18.64 5.94
C ASN A 570 2.51 -19.28 6.77
N THR A 571 3.75 -19.04 6.38
CA THR A 571 4.94 -19.67 6.95
C THR A 571 5.95 -18.61 7.38
N LYS A 572 6.55 -18.77 8.54
CA LYS A 572 7.62 -17.93 9.05
C LYS A 572 8.97 -18.41 8.55
N PHE A 573 9.80 -17.51 8.03
CA PHE A 573 11.16 -17.80 7.63
C PHE A 573 12.15 -17.51 8.77
N LYS A 574 13.12 -18.41 9.01
CA LYS A 574 14.23 -18.19 9.94
C LYS A 574 15.57 -18.57 9.32
N LEU A 575 16.58 -17.79 9.61
CA LEU A 575 17.97 -18.07 9.22
C LEU A 575 18.81 -18.39 10.45
N PHE A 576 19.36 -19.58 10.50
CA PHE A 576 20.35 -20.00 11.50
C PHE A 576 21.75 -19.76 10.95
N CYS A 577 22.48 -18.83 11.53
CA CYS A 577 23.78 -18.39 11.05
C CYS A 577 24.80 -18.29 12.18
N SER A 578 26.01 -17.84 11.88
CA SER A 578 27.05 -17.61 12.86
C SER A 578 27.02 -16.17 13.38
N THR A 579 27.40 -16.00 14.60
CA THR A 579 27.70 -14.69 15.24
C THR A 579 28.74 -13.87 14.49
#